data_17aaeecdc4c89f35f2278b725e8a5857
#
_entry.id   17aaeecdc4c89f35f2278b725e8a5857
#
_cell.length_a   1.000
_cell.length_b   1.000
_cell.length_c   1.000
_cell.angle_alpha   90.00
_cell.angle_beta   90.00
_cell.angle_gamma   90.00
#
_symmetry.space_group_name_H-M   'P 1'
#
loop_
_entity.id
_entity.type
_entity.pdbx_description
1 polymer ?
#
loop_
_entity_poly.entity_id
_entity_poly.type
_entity_poly.pdbx_seq_one_letter_code
_entity_poly.pdbx_strand_id
1 'polypeptide(L)'
;METLEDIKWVDTHCHLQLMGDEINENDISNLEYFIIPGIDIKSSIKARDFSLAYPSKSYWSAGLHPHEADLLDDVKQELLSLMQDADLIGETGLDYYRNLSSKENQIKNFEFHINIAEDLNKP
;
A
#
# COMPACT_ATOMS: atom_id res chain seq x y z
N MET A 1 7.75 -0.38 -36.15
CA MET A 1 8.76 -0.29 -35.09
C MET A 1 8.10 0.34 -33.86
N GLU A 2 8.09 -0.35 -32.75
CA GLU A 2 7.56 0.23 -31.51
C GLU A 2 8.48 1.36 -31.04
N THR A 3 7.88 2.48 -30.67
CA THR A 3 8.56 3.60 -30.04
C THR A 3 8.46 3.49 -28.53
N LEU A 4 9.23 4.27 -27.77
CA LEU A 4 9.10 4.32 -26.30
C LEU A 4 7.70 4.75 -25.85
N GLU A 5 6.97 5.47 -26.70
CA GLU A 5 5.59 5.91 -26.45
C GLU A 5 4.59 4.75 -26.54
N ASP A 6 4.94 3.68 -27.25
CA ASP A 6 4.08 2.50 -27.41
C ASP A 6 4.25 1.50 -26.25
N ILE A 7 5.27 1.68 -25.41
CA ILE A 7 5.54 0.80 -24.28
C ILE A 7 4.56 1.12 -23.14
N LYS A 8 3.87 0.08 -22.69
CA LYS A 8 3.04 0.15 -21.47
C LYS A 8 3.86 -0.29 -20.26
N TRP A 9 3.84 0.52 -19.25
CA TRP A 9 4.57 0.28 -17.99
C TRP A 9 3.62 -0.18 -16.90
N VAL A 10 4.15 -0.93 -15.96
CA VAL A 10 3.49 -1.31 -14.72
C VAL A 10 4.34 -0.80 -13.57
N ASP A 11 3.73 -0.07 -12.63
CA ASP A 11 4.39 0.34 -11.40
C ASP A 11 3.71 -0.36 -10.22
N THR A 12 4.42 -1.31 -9.62
CA THR A 12 3.87 -2.13 -8.52
C THR A 12 4.07 -1.53 -7.14
N HIS A 13 4.72 -0.38 -7.03
CA HIS A 13 4.97 0.26 -5.74
C HIS A 13 5.14 1.77 -5.90
N CYS A 14 4.05 2.48 -6.00
CA CYS A 14 4.08 3.93 -6.17
C CYS A 14 3.18 4.64 -5.16
N HIS A 15 3.77 5.48 -4.33
CA HIS A 15 3.04 6.27 -3.33
C HIS A 15 2.46 7.56 -3.94
N LEU A 16 1.64 7.42 -4.98
CA LEU A 16 1.04 8.56 -5.68
C LEU A 16 0.19 9.43 -4.75
N GLN A 17 -0.49 8.80 -3.78
CA GLN A 17 -1.31 9.51 -2.80
C GLN A 17 -0.51 10.44 -1.88
N LEU A 18 0.81 10.30 -1.84
CA LEU A 18 1.70 11.12 -1.01
C LEU A 18 2.38 12.24 -1.80
N MET A 19 2.23 12.27 -3.13
CA MET A 19 2.87 13.25 -4.01
C MET A 19 2.07 14.55 -4.17
N GLY A 20 0.82 14.57 -3.73
CA GLY A 20 -0.03 15.76 -3.79
C GLY A 20 -0.32 16.23 -5.21
N ASP A 21 -0.19 17.54 -5.45
CA ASP A 21 -0.51 18.16 -6.74
C ASP A 21 0.61 18.03 -7.79
N GLU A 22 1.69 17.32 -7.47
CA GLU A 22 2.82 17.11 -8.39
C GLU A 22 2.51 16.13 -9.51
N ILE A 23 1.40 15.37 -9.40
CA ILE A 23 0.99 14.36 -10.38
C ILE A 23 -0.04 14.98 -11.34
N ASN A 24 0.14 14.70 -12.63
CA ASN A 24 -0.85 15.03 -13.66
C ASN A 24 -1.24 13.78 -14.47
N GLU A 25 -2.29 13.90 -15.26
CA GLU A 25 -2.81 12.80 -16.09
C GLU A 25 -1.75 12.21 -17.05
N ASN A 26 -0.82 13.03 -17.52
CA ASN A 26 0.23 12.58 -18.43
C ASN A 26 1.21 11.64 -17.74
N ASP A 27 1.45 11.82 -16.44
CA ASP A 27 2.36 10.97 -15.67
C ASP A 27 1.83 9.53 -15.54
N ILE A 28 0.52 9.37 -15.62
CA ILE A 28 -0.17 8.09 -15.43
C ILE A 28 -0.54 7.44 -16.76
N SER A 29 -0.63 8.21 -17.84
CA SER A 29 -1.15 7.75 -19.14
C SER A 29 -0.42 6.54 -19.73
N ASN A 30 0.87 6.41 -19.49
CA ASN A 30 1.70 5.31 -20.00
C ASN A 30 1.71 4.09 -19.07
N LEU A 31 1.08 4.18 -17.92
CA LEU A 31 0.93 3.03 -17.02
C LEU A 31 -0.23 2.16 -17.48
N GLU A 32 0.00 0.87 -17.62
CA GLU A 32 -1.05 -0.12 -17.86
C GLU A 32 -1.85 -0.33 -16.57
N TYR A 33 -1.13 -0.54 -15.46
CA TYR A 33 -1.69 -0.49 -14.12
C TYR A 33 -0.63 -0.09 -13.10
N PHE A 34 -1.08 0.28 -11.92
CA PHE A 34 -0.19 0.65 -10.81
C PHE A 34 -0.81 0.29 -9.46
N ILE A 35 0.06 0.04 -8.49
CA ILE A 35 -0.31 -0.31 -7.12
C ILE A 35 0.11 0.80 -6.18
N ILE A 36 -0.82 1.27 -5.38
CA ILE A 36 -0.64 2.35 -4.42
C ILE A 36 -0.62 1.77 -3.00
N PRO A 37 0.56 1.57 -2.38
CA PRO A 37 0.62 0.97 -1.05
C PRO A 37 0.38 1.98 0.07
N GLY A 38 -0.37 1.54 1.09
CA GLY A 38 -0.50 2.24 2.35
C GLY A 38 0.59 1.83 3.34
N ILE A 39 1.02 2.75 4.20
CA ILE A 39 2.03 2.51 5.24
C ILE A 39 1.48 2.68 6.65
N ASP A 40 0.33 3.31 6.78
CA ASP A 40 -0.41 3.57 8.00
C ASP A 40 -1.90 3.77 7.66
N ILE A 41 -2.72 4.07 8.66
CA ILE A 41 -4.16 4.30 8.47
C ILE A 41 -4.40 5.46 7.48
N LYS A 42 -3.75 6.58 7.72
CA LYS A 42 -3.96 7.80 6.92
C LYS A 42 -3.58 7.61 5.45
N SER A 43 -2.41 7.03 5.20
CA SER A 43 -1.94 6.79 3.84
C SER A 43 -2.72 5.67 3.14
N SER A 44 -3.20 4.67 3.88
CA SER A 44 -4.08 3.62 3.33
C SER A 44 -5.42 4.20 2.89
N ILE A 45 -6.01 5.11 3.68
CA ILE A 45 -7.23 5.83 3.28
C ILE A 45 -6.99 6.67 2.02
N LYS A 46 -5.87 7.39 1.97
CA LYS A 46 -5.50 8.18 0.78
C LYS A 46 -5.26 7.30 -0.44
N ALA A 47 -4.63 6.13 -0.27
CA ALA A 47 -4.42 5.17 -1.34
C ALA A 47 -5.76 4.69 -1.91
N ARG A 48 -6.71 4.34 -1.04
CA ARG A 48 -8.07 3.98 -1.43
C ARG A 48 -8.73 5.10 -2.25
N ASP A 49 -8.72 6.31 -1.72
CA ASP A 49 -9.39 7.45 -2.35
C ASP A 49 -8.76 7.80 -3.70
N PHE A 50 -7.43 7.73 -3.80
CA PHE A 50 -6.73 7.91 -5.07
C PHE A 50 -7.08 6.80 -6.07
N SER A 51 -7.12 5.55 -5.63
CA SER A 51 -7.45 4.41 -6.48
C SER A 51 -8.88 4.49 -7.02
N LEU A 52 -9.83 5.03 -6.26
CA LEU A 52 -11.21 5.22 -6.72
C LEU A 52 -11.31 6.17 -7.92
N ALA A 53 -10.35 7.06 -8.11
CA ALA A 53 -10.28 7.93 -9.28
C ALA A 53 -9.78 7.21 -10.55
N TYR A 54 -9.18 6.01 -10.41
CA TYR A 54 -8.63 5.21 -11.50
C TYR A 54 -9.07 3.73 -11.38
N PRO A 55 -10.37 3.44 -11.40
CA PRO A 55 -10.91 2.13 -10.96
C PRO A 55 -10.50 0.94 -11.82
N SER A 56 -10.16 1.13 -13.09
CA SER A 56 -9.76 0.04 -13.98
C SER A 56 -8.25 -0.04 -14.20
N LYS A 57 -7.49 0.78 -13.51
CA LYS A 57 -6.05 0.97 -13.76
C LYS A 57 -5.21 0.88 -12.50
N SER A 58 -5.82 1.05 -11.33
CA SER A 58 -5.10 1.06 -10.06
C SER A 58 -5.62 0.04 -9.08
N TYR A 59 -4.71 -0.38 -8.21
CA TYR A 59 -4.98 -1.21 -7.04
C TYR A 59 -4.36 -0.52 -5.83
N TRP A 60 -4.92 -0.76 -4.65
CA TRP A 60 -4.39 -0.17 -3.43
C TRP A 60 -4.21 -1.21 -2.34
N SER A 61 -3.29 -0.95 -1.43
CA SER A 61 -3.10 -1.79 -0.25
C SER A 61 -3.36 -1.03 1.03
N ALA A 62 -3.77 -1.76 2.05
CA ALA A 62 -3.85 -1.28 3.42
C ALA A 62 -2.83 -2.03 4.27
N GLY A 63 -2.03 -1.29 5.02
CA GLY A 63 -1.01 -1.88 5.86
C GLY A 63 -0.43 -0.92 6.87
N LEU A 64 0.32 -1.49 7.80
CA LEU A 64 1.10 -0.79 8.80
C LEU A 64 2.57 -1.16 8.62
N HIS A 65 3.35 -0.21 8.13
CA HIS A 65 4.78 -0.37 7.87
C HIS A 65 5.53 -0.74 9.16
N PRO A 66 6.63 -1.50 9.08
CA PRO A 66 7.40 -1.87 10.27
C PRO A 66 7.87 -0.69 11.14
N HIS A 67 8.06 0.50 10.55
CA HIS A 67 8.38 1.71 11.32
C HIS A 67 7.26 2.09 12.31
N GLU A 68 6.02 1.75 12.00
CA GLU A 68 4.83 2.08 12.78
C GLU A 68 4.30 0.89 13.61
N ALA A 69 5.04 -0.21 13.67
CA ALA A 69 4.58 -1.47 14.27
C ALA A 69 4.19 -1.33 15.75
N ASP A 70 4.81 -0.41 16.49
CA ASP A 70 4.45 -0.14 17.91
C ASP A 70 3.01 0.35 18.08
N LEU A 71 2.39 0.87 17.01
CA LEU A 71 1.02 1.39 17.04
C LEU A 71 -0.05 0.34 16.71
N LEU A 72 0.33 -0.90 16.39
CA LEU A 72 -0.63 -1.91 15.91
C LEU A 72 -1.85 -2.07 16.81
N ASP A 73 -1.65 -2.21 18.12
CA ASP A 73 -2.76 -2.45 19.06
C ASP A 73 -3.75 -1.29 19.07
N ASP A 74 -3.27 -0.06 18.87
CA ASP A 74 -4.11 1.15 18.86
C ASP A 74 -4.94 1.28 17.58
N VAL A 75 -4.45 0.77 16.46
CA VAL A 75 -5.07 0.98 15.13
C VAL A 75 -5.63 -0.31 14.52
N LYS A 76 -5.49 -1.43 15.18
CA LYS A 76 -5.77 -2.78 14.64
C LYS A 76 -7.17 -2.92 14.04
N GLN A 77 -8.20 -2.44 14.72
CA GLN A 77 -9.58 -2.57 14.25
C GLN A 77 -9.82 -1.73 12.98
N GLU A 78 -9.34 -0.50 12.97
CA GLU A 78 -9.46 0.38 11.82
C GLU A 78 -8.65 -0.14 10.62
N LEU A 79 -7.45 -0.63 10.89
CA LEU A 79 -6.59 -1.25 9.88
C LEU A 79 -7.27 -2.48 9.26
N LEU A 80 -7.85 -3.37 10.09
CA LEU A 80 -8.56 -4.55 9.61
C LEU A 80 -9.74 -4.17 8.71
N SER A 81 -10.50 -3.15 9.06
CA SER A 81 -11.59 -2.63 8.23
C SER A 81 -11.09 -2.17 6.86
N LEU A 82 -9.97 -1.45 6.82
CA LEU A 82 -9.36 -1.04 5.54
C LEU A 82 -8.83 -2.24 4.74
N MET A 83 -8.23 -3.22 5.40
CA MET A 83 -7.72 -4.43 4.76
C MET A 83 -8.82 -5.26 4.10
N GLN A 84 -10.02 -5.28 4.68
CA GLN A 84 -11.17 -5.97 4.09
C GLN A 84 -11.57 -5.35 2.74
N ASP A 85 -11.43 -4.04 2.60
CA ASP A 85 -11.79 -3.31 1.38
C ASP A 85 -10.63 -3.24 0.36
N ALA A 86 -9.38 -3.33 0.83
CA ALA A 86 -8.20 -3.20 -0.01
C ALA A 86 -8.04 -4.35 -1.02
N ASP A 87 -7.35 -4.07 -2.12
CA ASP A 87 -7.00 -5.10 -3.11
C ASP A 87 -5.86 -5.99 -2.61
N LEU A 88 -4.91 -5.42 -1.85
CA LEU A 88 -3.73 -6.11 -1.34
C LEU A 88 -3.52 -5.74 0.14
N ILE A 89 -2.75 -6.59 0.83
CA ILE A 89 -2.35 -6.38 2.23
C ILE A 89 -0.89 -5.95 2.27
N GLY A 90 -0.64 -4.77 2.80
CA GLY A 90 0.68 -4.17 2.91
C GLY A 90 0.58 -2.63 2.91
N GLU A 91 1.64 -1.98 3.14
CA GLU A 91 3.05 -2.38 3.19
C GLU A 91 3.36 -3.07 4.53
N THR A 92 4.14 -4.14 4.50
CA THR A 92 4.47 -4.91 5.71
C THR A 92 5.88 -5.49 5.61
N GLY A 93 6.46 -5.88 6.73
CA GLY A 93 7.78 -6.50 6.78
C GLY A 93 8.53 -6.18 8.07
N LEU A 94 9.85 -6.24 7.98
CA LEU A 94 10.76 -6.00 9.09
C LEU A 94 11.82 -4.96 8.67
N ASP A 95 12.15 -4.03 9.56
CA ASP A 95 13.24 -3.05 9.35
C ASP A 95 14.06 -2.92 10.64
N TYR A 96 15.01 -3.81 10.81
CA TYR A 96 15.92 -3.80 11.95
C TYR A 96 17.08 -2.81 11.77
N TYR A 97 17.30 -2.33 10.56
CA TYR A 97 18.34 -1.35 10.28
C TYR A 97 18.01 0.01 10.91
N ARG A 98 16.81 0.53 10.60
CA ARG A 98 16.32 1.78 11.20
C ARG A 98 15.76 1.58 12.60
N ASN A 99 15.16 0.45 12.85
CA ASN A 99 14.68 -0.01 14.15
C ASN A 99 13.80 1.04 14.87
N LEU A 100 12.84 1.62 14.14
CA LEU A 100 11.95 2.68 14.65
C LEU A 100 10.81 2.14 15.53
N SER A 101 10.51 0.85 15.44
CA SER A 101 9.65 0.11 16.36
C SER A 101 10.42 -1.05 16.96
N SER A 102 9.98 -1.58 18.10
CA SER A 102 10.64 -2.73 18.74
C SER A 102 10.61 -3.95 17.82
N LYS A 103 11.65 -4.79 17.87
CA LYS A 103 11.72 -6.03 17.08
C LYS A 103 10.54 -6.94 17.37
N GLU A 104 10.14 -7.06 18.61
CA GLU A 104 8.98 -7.86 19.03
C GLU A 104 7.70 -7.37 18.35
N ASN A 105 7.45 -6.06 18.39
CA ASN A 105 6.26 -5.48 17.75
C ASN A 105 6.31 -5.54 16.24
N GLN A 106 7.50 -5.43 15.64
CA GLN A 106 7.64 -5.63 14.19
C GLN A 106 7.26 -7.05 13.79
N ILE A 107 7.67 -8.06 14.55
CA ILE A 107 7.31 -9.46 14.29
C ILE A 107 5.81 -9.67 14.43
N LYS A 108 5.20 -9.18 15.51
CA LYS A 108 3.74 -9.26 15.72
C LYS A 108 2.97 -8.61 14.59
N ASN A 109 3.40 -7.44 14.18
CA ASN A 109 2.77 -6.70 13.08
C ASN A 109 2.88 -7.46 11.75
N PHE A 110 4.06 -7.99 11.44
CA PHE A 110 4.27 -8.78 10.23
C PHE A 110 3.41 -10.05 10.22
N GLU A 111 3.39 -10.79 11.31
CA GLU A 111 2.53 -11.98 11.47
C GLU A 111 1.05 -11.64 11.33
N PHE A 112 0.61 -10.52 11.89
CA PHE A 112 -0.76 -10.04 11.74
C PHE A 112 -1.12 -9.84 10.26
N HIS A 113 -0.27 -9.18 9.49
CA HIS A 113 -0.49 -8.97 8.05
C HIS A 113 -0.55 -10.28 7.27
N ILE A 114 0.36 -11.21 7.55
CA ILE A 114 0.37 -12.54 6.91
C ILE A 114 -0.95 -13.26 7.18
N ASN A 115 -1.37 -13.31 8.44
CA ASN A 115 -2.60 -13.99 8.83
C ASN A 115 -3.84 -13.37 8.17
N ILE A 116 -3.91 -12.05 8.12
CA ILE A 116 -5.03 -11.36 7.46
C ILE A 116 -5.02 -11.61 5.94
N ALA A 117 -3.85 -11.57 5.32
CA ALA A 117 -3.73 -11.86 3.88
C ALA A 117 -4.22 -13.28 3.55
N GLU A 118 -3.88 -14.25 4.38
CA GLU A 118 -4.36 -15.63 4.25
C GLU A 118 -5.87 -15.72 4.45
N ASP A 119 -6.40 -15.14 5.55
CA ASP A 119 -7.82 -15.20 5.90
C ASP A 119 -8.70 -14.54 4.83
N LEU A 120 -8.24 -13.44 4.24
CA LEU A 120 -8.96 -12.70 3.21
C LEU A 120 -8.65 -13.20 1.78
N ASN A 121 -7.73 -14.13 1.64
CA ASN A 121 -7.25 -14.63 0.35
C ASN A 121 -6.80 -13.48 -0.58
N LYS A 122 -6.01 -12.56 -0.05
CA LYS A 122 -5.45 -11.40 -0.78
C LYS A 122 -3.92 -11.49 -0.84
N PRO A 123 -3.31 -10.97 -1.93
CA PRO A 123 -1.86 -10.86 -1.98
C PRO A 123 -1.33 -9.85 -0.98
#